data_6cc1ea8dec4e15d791d2736191b3e454
#
_entry.id   6cc1ea8dec4e15d791d2736191b3e454
#
_cell.length_a   1.000
_cell.length_b   1.000
_cell.length_c   1.000
_cell.angle_alpha   90.00
_cell.angle_beta   90.00
_cell.angle_gamma   90.00
#
_symmetry.space_group_name_H-M   'P 1'
#
loop_
_entity.id
_entity.type
_entity.pdbx_description
1 polymer ?
#
loop_
_entity_poly.entity_id
_entity_poly.type
_entity_poly.pdbx_seq_one_letter_code
_entity_poly.pdbx_strand_id
1 'polypeptide(L)'
;MLPDEAAYSCFQQHVDRLCFLIVATPCSDQEIDIERLHLRTQAMQLFPEKMHLYDWIYESRFRRLREQFRNSSNNLDAENRS
;
A
#
# COMPACT_ATOMS: atom_id res chain seq x y z
N MET A 1 20.05 -9.96 18.67
CA MET A 1 19.03 -9.60 17.70
C MET A 1 19.04 -8.13 17.41
N LEU A 2 18.87 -7.80 16.18
CA LEU A 2 18.89 -6.40 15.79
C LEU A 2 17.56 -5.75 16.11
N PRO A 3 17.58 -4.52 16.63
CA PRO A 3 16.32 -3.81 16.86
C PRO A 3 15.50 -3.67 15.60
N ASP A 4 16.16 -3.73 14.46
CA ASP A 4 15.49 -3.55 13.19
C ASP A 4 14.54 -4.66 12.85
N GLU A 5 14.74 -5.84 13.42
CA GLU A 5 13.83 -6.94 13.12
C GLU A 5 12.42 -6.69 13.60
N ALA A 6 12.30 -6.17 14.80
CA ALA A 6 10.97 -5.87 15.32
C ALA A 6 10.33 -4.73 14.53
N ALA A 7 11.11 -3.74 14.17
CA ALA A 7 10.59 -2.64 13.38
C ALA A 7 10.17 -3.11 11.99
N TYR A 8 10.95 -3.98 11.40
CA TYR A 8 10.61 -4.52 10.09
C TYR A 8 9.35 -5.37 10.15
N SER A 9 9.19 -6.12 11.22
CA SER A 9 7.99 -6.92 11.41
C SER A 9 6.76 -6.04 11.52
N CYS A 10 6.86 -4.96 12.27
CA CYS A 10 5.77 -3.98 12.35
C CYS A 10 5.47 -3.38 10.99
N PHE A 11 6.51 -3.10 10.23
CA PHE A 11 6.33 -2.56 8.90
C PHE A 11 5.57 -3.54 8.02
N GLN A 12 5.94 -4.80 8.06
CA GLN A 12 5.25 -5.82 7.26
C GLN A 12 3.79 -5.97 7.66
N GLN A 13 3.52 -5.92 8.94
CA GLN A 13 2.15 -5.98 9.42
C GLN A 13 1.35 -4.78 8.91
N HIS A 14 1.99 -3.63 8.88
CA HIS A 14 1.34 -2.43 8.39
C HIS A 14 1.06 -2.54 6.89
N VAL A 15 1.98 -3.13 6.15
CA VAL A 15 1.77 -3.37 4.72
C VAL A 15 0.56 -4.28 4.53
N ASP A 16 0.51 -5.37 5.28
CA ASP A 16 -0.59 -6.32 5.16
C ASP A 16 -1.92 -5.65 5.51
N ARG A 17 -1.91 -4.83 6.54
CA ARG A 17 -3.12 -4.12 6.94
C ARG A 17 -3.59 -3.17 5.85
N LEU A 18 -2.65 -2.44 5.24
CA LEU A 18 -3.03 -1.52 4.19
C LEU A 18 -3.60 -2.27 2.99
N CYS A 19 -2.99 -3.37 2.61
CA CYS A 19 -3.53 -4.18 1.54
C CYS A 19 -4.95 -4.64 1.85
N PHE A 20 -5.17 -5.06 3.09
CA PHE A 20 -6.50 -5.47 3.51
C PHE A 20 -7.50 -4.33 3.42
N LEU A 21 -7.09 -3.15 3.87
CA LEU A 21 -7.96 -1.98 3.81
C LEU A 21 -8.36 -1.65 2.38
N ILE A 22 -7.42 -1.77 1.46
CA ILE A 22 -7.70 -1.48 0.07
C ILE A 22 -8.69 -2.48 -0.52
N VAL A 23 -8.51 -3.74 -0.20
CA VAL A 23 -9.23 -4.82 -0.87
C VAL A 23 -10.57 -5.11 -0.22
N ALA A 24 -10.63 -5.08 1.09
CA ALA A 24 -11.74 -5.68 1.81
C ALA A 24 -12.57 -4.73 2.67
N THR A 25 -12.26 -3.45 2.69
CA THR A 25 -13.01 -2.54 3.53
C THR A 25 -13.56 -1.37 2.74
N PRO A 26 -14.58 -0.69 3.26
CA PRO A 26 -15.13 0.49 2.60
C PRO A 26 -14.40 1.78 2.94
N CYS A 27 -13.16 1.71 3.40
CA CYS A 27 -12.39 2.90 3.68
C CYS A 27 -12.35 3.83 2.48
N SER A 28 -12.38 5.13 2.75
CA SER A 28 -12.26 6.10 1.68
C SER A 28 -10.84 6.10 1.12
N ASP A 29 -10.71 6.59 -0.10
CA ASP A 29 -9.40 6.72 -0.70
C ASP A 29 -8.51 7.64 0.11
N GLN A 30 -9.09 8.65 0.73
CA GLN A 30 -8.34 9.56 1.56
C GLN A 30 -7.74 8.84 2.76
N GLU A 31 -8.51 7.96 3.39
CA GLU A 31 -7.99 7.20 4.51
C GLU A 31 -6.87 6.28 4.07
N ILE A 32 -7.01 5.70 2.90
CA ILE A 32 -5.97 4.83 2.37
C ILE A 32 -4.70 5.63 2.10
N ASP A 33 -4.84 6.82 1.57
CA ASP A 33 -3.68 7.67 1.31
C ASP A 33 -2.97 8.05 2.61
N ILE A 34 -3.71 8.31 3.65
CA ILE A 34 -3.12 8.65 4.94
C ILE A 34 -2.31 7.47 5.46
N GLU A 35 -2.88 6.28 5.41
CA GLU A 35 -2.17 5.09 5.85
C GLU A 35 -0.95 4.83 5.00
N ARG A 36 -1.08 5.05 3.70
CA ARG A 36 0.04 4.86 2.79
C ARG A 36 1.20 5.81 3.13
N LEU A 37 0.87 7.04 3.47
CA LEU A 37 1.91 8.00 3.83
C LEU A 37 2.58 7.63 5.15
N HIS A 38 1.81 7.14 6.11
CA HIS A 38 2.40 6.64 7.35
C HIS A 38 3.36 5.51 7.07
N LEU A 39 2.96 4.60 6.21
CA LEU A 39 3.78 3.46 5.87
C LEU A 39 5.05 3.90 5.16
N ARG A 40 4.93 4.87 4.26
CA ARG A 40 6.08 5.38 3.55
C ARG A 40 7.07 6.04 4.52
N THR A 41 6.56 6.78 5.49
CA THR A 41 7.41 7.38 6.51
C THR A 41 8.14 6.31 7.31
N GLN A 42 7.43 5.25 7.65
CA GLN A 42 8.03 4.15 8.36
C GLN A 42 9.15 3.50 7.54
N ALA A 43 8.91 3.32 6.25
CA ALA A 43 9.92 2.77 5.37
C ALA A 43 11.14 3.66 5.29
N MET A 44 10.94 4.97 5.28
CA MET A 44 12.05 5.89 5.24
C MET A 44 12.92 5.78 6.48
N GLN A 45 12.32 5.45 7.61
CA GLN A 45 13.08 5.27 8.82
C GLN A 45 13.83 3.96 8.86
N LEU A 46 13.29 2.94 8.22
CA LEU A 46 13.90 1.62 8.24
C LEU A 46 14.98 1.45 7.18
N PHE A 47 14.74 1.95 5.99
CA PHE A 47 15.72 1.78 4.91
C PHE A 47 15.72 3.01 4.03
N PRO A 48 16.28 4.10 4.55
CA PRO A 48 16.25 5.38 3.82
C PRO A 48 16.99 5.34 2.49
N GLU A 49 17.96 4.46 2.37
CA GLU A 49 18.74 4.39 1.15
C GLU A 49 18.13 3.51 0.09
N LYS A 50 17.01 2.87 0.42
CA LYS A 50 16.37 1.94 -0.51
C LYS A 50 14.92 2.32 -0.80
N MET A 51 14.64 3.60 -0.70
CA MET A 51 13.26 4.05 -0.93
C MET A 51 12.81 3.81 -2.36
N HIS A 52 13.74 3.80 -3.30
CA HIS A 52 13.36 3.46 -4.67
C HIS A 52 12.82 2.04 -4.76
N LEU A 53 13.35 1.13 -3.93
CA LEU A 53 12.83 -0.23 -3.89
C LEU A 53 11.46 -0.26 -3.24
N TYR A 54 11.27 0.53 -2.19
CA TYR A 54 9.96 0.64 -1.56
C TYR A 54 8.93 1.09 -2.58
N ASP A 55 9.24 2.13 -3.33
CA ASP A 55 8.32 2.64 -4.33
C ASP A 55 8.00 1.60 -5.36
N TRP A 56 9.03 0.90 -5.82
CA TRP A 56 8.86 -0.08 -6.87
C TRP A 56 8.05 -1.28 -6.41
N ILE A 57 8.29 -1.73 -5.20
CA ILE A 57 7.66 -2.96 -4.70
C ILE A 57 6.31 -2.67 -4.06
N TYR A 58 6.27 -1.73 -3.14
CA TYR A 58 5.08 -1.53 -2.32
C TYR A 58 4.13 -0.50 -2.88
N GLU A 59 4.62 0.63 -3.31
CA GLU A 59 3.73 1.65 -3.86
C GLU A 59 3.08 1.16 -5.14
N SER A 60 3.81 0.43 -5.96
CA SER A 60 3.24 -0.15 -7.16
C SER A 60 2.14 -1.15 -6.83
N ARG A 61 2.37 -1.92 -5.77
CA ARG A 61 1.37 -2.90 -5.36
C ARG A 61 0.10 -2.21 -4.87
N PHE A 62 0.25 -1.19 -4.05
CA PHE A 62 -0.91 -0.47 -3.54
C PHE A 62 -1.70 0.16 -4.68
N ARG A 63 -1.01 0.77 -5.62
CA ARG A 63 -1.67 1.38 -6.75
C ARG A 63 -2.43 0.34 -7.55
N ARG A 64 -1.82 -0.80 -7.79
CA ARG A 64 -2.46 -1.86 -8.56
C ARG A 64 -3.68 -2.41 -7.84
N LEU A 65 -3.58 -2.59 -6.53
CA LEU A 65 -4.71 -3.06 -5.75
C LEU A 65 -5.86 -2.05 -5.77
N ARG A 66 -5.53 -0.77 -5.67
CA ARG A 66 -6.57 0.24 -5.72
C ARG A 66 -7.27 0.24 -7.07
N GLU A 67 -6.52 0.12 -8.12
CA GLU A 67 -7.10 0.09 -9.45
C GLU A 67 -7.96 -1.15 -9.64
N GLN A 68 -7.51 -2.25 -9.09
CA GLN A 68 -8.21 -3.52 -9.29
C GLN A 68 -9.46 -3.63 -8.42
N PHE A 69 -9.40 -3.17 -7.19
CA PHE A 69 -10.47 -3.41 -6.25
C PHE A 69 -11.31 -2.20 -5.90
N ARG A 70 -10.82 -1.01 -6.12
CA ARG A 70 -11.56 0.19 -5.76
C ARG A 70 -12.04 0.98 -6.96
N ASN A 71 -11.33 0.90 -8.06
CA ASN A 71 -11.74 1.55 -9.28
C ASN A 71 -12.33 0.56 -10.28
N SER A 72 -12.54 -0.66 -9.85
CA SER A 72 -12.93 -1.71 -10.79
C SER A 72 -14.29 -1.46 -11.39
N SER A 73 -15.20 -0.84 -10.64
CA SER A 73 -16.52 -0.58 -11.22
C SER A 73 -16.42 0.39 -12.38
N ASN A 74 -15.57 1.39 -12.24
CA ASN A 74 -15.34 2.31 -13.35
C ASN A 74 -14.64 1.62 -14.49
N ASN A 75 -13.71 0.78 -14.14
CA ASN A 75 -12.96 0.05 -15.15
C ASN A 75 -13.82 -0.95 -15.87
N LEU A 76 -14.78 -1.51 -15.17
CA LEU A 76 -15.68 -2.44 -15.80
C LEU A 76 -16.46 -1.79 -16.92
N ASP A 77 -16.92 -0.60 -16.66
CA ASP A 77 -17.62 0.14 -17.69
C ASP A 77 -16.70 0.37 -18.87
N ALA A 78 -15.49 0.74 -18.55
CA ALA A 78 -14.51 0.98 -19.60
C ALA A 78 -14.21 -0.29 -20.36
N GLU A 79 -14.10 -1.35 -19.63
CA GLU A 79 -13.78 -2.63 -20.26
C GLU A 79 -14.88 -3.17 -21.11
N ASN A 80 -16.08 -2.99 -20.63
CA ASN A 80 -17.22 -3.57 -21.33
C ASN A 80 -17.38 -3.02 -22.70
N ARG A 81 -16.97 -1.84 -22.89
CA ARG A 81 -17.09 -1.30 -24.20
C ARG A 81 -15.92 -1.69 -25.07
N SER A 82 -14.93 -2.23 -24.51
CA SER A 82 -13.77 -2.59 -25.30
C SER A 82 -13.96 -3.95 -25.97
#